data_61345287618b0cadf14c06ac3f30decc
#
_entry.id   61345287618b0cadf14c06ac3f30decc
#
_cell.length_a   1.000
_cell.length_b   1.000
_cell.length_c   1.000
_cell.angle_alpha   90.00
_cell.angle_beta   90.00
_cell.angle_gamma   90.00
#
_symmetry.space_group_name_H-M   'P 1'
#
loop_
_entity.id
_entity.type
_entity.pdbx_description
1 polymer ?
#
loop_
_entity_poly.entity_id
_entity_poly.type
_entity_poly.pdbx_seq_one_letter_code
_entity_poly.pdbx_strand_id
1 'polypeptide(L)'
;ITNHLLSKPETFFSPPHALMYSGVAVTLFGVVLSFAGWKNLQKFKTPYFLPLKIKLIGIGLLTGAGPFDFIWHSYFGLDGLLSPPHFTLITGMFLCSIGGMIGISRYLKFHNSKPISKYLLILAVIPVWLSASGIISSLSLPFSSTDFFQFNPEPTFAFIVASLAYPFLISFSLFMIFRLSNYQFGLVSLLGGLFLLIYSSTAIVPNFAMLDTVQFYSLNLIPFVIADVFLKLNRSKLSLFFSGGLIGSVFYMVYYPYVMYTYNEILLGKLVSPSLIYFVYFELIQTVLFYTLIPS
;
A
#
# COMPACT_ATOMS: atom_id res chain seq x y z
N ILE A 1 -8.08 -3.47 10.28
CA ILE A 1 -8.86 -4.68 9.92
C ILE A 1 -8.72 -5.72 10.99
N THR A 2 -7.51 -6.25 11.25
CA THR A 2 -7.29 -7.29 12.25
C THR A 2 -7.92 -6.95 13.60
N ASN A 3 -7.81 -5.70 14.05
CA ASN A 3 -8.41 -5.25 15.29
C ASN A 3 -9.94 -5.22 15.22
N HIS A 4 -10.54 -4.73 14.12
CA HIS A 4 -11.98 -4.71 13.90
C HIS A 4 -12.61 -6.12 13.96
N LEU A 5 -11.89 -7.11 13.47
CA LEU A 5 -12.37 -8.49 13.42
C LEU A 5 -12.20 -9.25 14.74
N LEU A 6 -11.19 -8.91 15.54
CA LEU A 6 -10.78 -9.68 16.71
C LEU A 6 -11.09 -9.01 18.04
N SER A 7 -11.23 -7.70 18.09
CA SER A 7 -11.36 -6.93 19.35
C SER A 7 -12.68 -6.18 19.38
N LYS A 8 -13.72 -6.80 19.88
CA LYS A 8 -15.03 -6.17 20.15
C LYS A 8 -15.19 -5.88 21.65
N PRO A 9 -15.85 -4.79 22.08
CA PRO A 9 -16.45 -3.73 21.26
C PRO A 9 -15.41 -2.69 20.83
N GLU A 10 -15.57 -2.15 19.61
CA GLU A 10 -14.77 -1.04 19.13
C GLU A 10 -15.37 0.29 19.55
N THR A 11 -14.50 1.20 19.98
CA THR A 11 -14.85 2.58 20.29
C THR A 11 -14.10 3.52 19.34
N PHE A 12 -14.60 4.76 19.21
CA PHE A 12 -13.95 5.80 18.43
C PHE A 12 -12.48 6.01 18.83
N PHE A 13 -12.14 5.78 20.11
CA PHE A 13 -10.78 5.91 20.64
C PHE A 13 -10.12 4.56 20.96
N SER A 14 -10.49 3.48 20.30
CA SER A 14 -9.74 2.23 20.42
C SER A 14 -8.26 2.44 20.06
N PRO A 15 -7.30 1.68 20.64
CA PRO A 15 -5.87 1.93 20.45
C PRO A 15 -5.42 2.07 18.99
N PRO A 16 -5.90 1.24 18.03
CA PRO A 16 -5.57 1.42 16.63
C PRO A 16 -6.11 2.71 16.03
N HIS A 17 -7.34 3.11 16.40
CA HIS A 17 -7.93 4.38 15.94
C HIS A 17 -7.17 5.57 16.52
N ALA A 18 -6.81 5.53 17.80
CA ALA A 18 -6.01 6.59 18.43
C ALA A 18 -4.64 6.75 17.75
N LEU A 19 -3.99 5.64 17.38
CA LEU A 19 -2.74 5.67 16.61
C LEU A 19 -2.94 6.29 15.22
N MET A 20 -4.02 5.89 14.53
CA MET A 20 -4.37 6.44 13.22
C MET A 20 -4.65 7.95 13.29
N TYR A 21 -5.45 8.41 14.26
CA TYR A 21 -5.73 9.83 14.46
C TYR A 21 -4.49 10.64 14.81
N SER A 22 -3.57 10.06 15.59
CA SER A 22 -2.26 10.68 15.85
C SER A 22 -1.47 10.87 14.56
N GLY A 23 -1.45 9.86 13.66
CA GLY A 23 -0.85 9.96 12.33
C GLY A 23 -1.50 11.04 11.45
N VAL A 24 -2.83 11.14 11.48
CA VAL A 24 -3.57 12.21 10.78
C VAL A 24 -3.20 13.58 11.33
N ALA A 25 -3.13 13.73 12.66
CA ALA A 25 -2.74 15.00 13.30
C ALA A 25 -1.31 15.44 12.92
N VAL A 26 -0.34 14.50 12.93
CA VAL A 26 1.04 14.76 12.49
C VAL A 26 1.08 15.14 11.01
N THR A 27 0.30 14.45 10.17
CA THR A 27 0.20 14.76 8.73
C THR A 27 -0.41 16.15 8.51
N LEU A 28 -1.48 16.49 9.20
CA LEU A 28 -2.11 17.82 9.16
C LEU A 28 -1.11 18.91 9.54
N PHE A 29 -0.40 18.72 10.65
CA PHE A 29 0.64 19.65 11.08
C PHE A 29 1.73 19.84 10.01
N GLY A 30 2.21 18.73 9.41
CA GLY A 30 3.17 18.78 8.30
C GLY A 30 2.64 19.50 7.05
N VAL A 31 1.35 19.37 6.74
CA VAL A 31 0.70 20.09 5.63
C VAL A 31 0.59 21.57 5.94
N VAL A 32 0.22 21.95 7.17
CA VAL A 32 0.17 23.35 7.62
C VAL A 32 1.54 24.01 7.53
N LEU A 33 2.59 23.34 8.03
CA LEU A 33 3.97 23.83 7.91
C LEU A 33 4.41 23.97 6.45
N SER A 34 4.05 23.00 5.60
CA SER A 34 4.34 23.04 4.16
C SER A 34 3.65 24.23 3.48
N PHE A 35 2.43 24.56 3.88
CA PHE A 35 1.67 25.69 3.37
C PHE A 35 2.26 27.02 3.85
N ALA A 36 2.62 27.13 5.15
CA ALA A 36 3.26 28.32 5.71
C ALA A 36 4.62 28.56 5.04
N GLY A 37 5.44 27.51 4.88
CA GLY A 37 6.71 27.61 4.16
C GLY A 37 6.53 28.03 2.69
N TRP A 38 5.54 27.47 2.00
CA TRP A 38 5.23 27.81 0.60
C TRP A 38 4.85 29.28 0.43
N LYS A 39 4.09 29.86 1.36
CA LYS A 39 3.74 31.29 1.32
C LYS A 39 4.97 32.20 1.30
N ASN A 40 6.04 31.80 1.98
CA ASN A 40 7.28 32.54 2.09
C ASN A 40 8.27 32.31 0.92
N LEU A 41 7.98 31.32 0.04
CA LEU A 41 8.81 31.05 -1.13
C LEU A 41 8.55 32.09 -2.21
N GLN A 42 9.58 32.87 -2.58
CA GLN A 42 9.48 33.83 -3.69
C GLN A 42 9.79 33.17 -5.04
N LYS A 43 10.90 32.45 -5.13
CA LYS A 43 11.44 31.91 -6.39
C LYS A 43 10.89 30.54 -6.80
N PHE A 44 10.46 29.71 -5.84
CA PHE A 44 10.04 28.32 -6.08
C PHE A 44 8.55 28.06 -5.82
N LYS A 45 7.74 29.12 -5.77
CA LYS A 45 6.32 29.03 -5.44
C LYS A 45 5.54 28.12 -6.41
N THR A 46 5.74 28.34 -7.70
CA THR A 46 5.04 27.58 -8.76
C THR A 46 5.37 26.10 -8.78
N PRO A 47 6.65 25.65 -8.71
CA PRO A 47 6.97 24.23 -8.68
C PRO A 47 6.36 23.47 -7.51
N TYR A 48 6.21 24.09 -6.34
CA TYR A 48 5.69 23.42 -5.14
C TYR A 48 4.17 23.54 -4.95
N PHE A 49 3.48 24.27 -5.81
CA PHE A 49 2.03 24.45 -5.73
C PHE A 49 1.27 23.13 -5.91
N LEU A 50 1.60 22.34 -6.94
CA LEU A 50 0.93 21.09 -7.22
C LEU A 50 1.04 20.06 -6.06
N PRO A 51 2.23 19.74 -5.54
CA PRO A 51 2.34 18.82 -4.40
C PRO A 51 1.59 19.33 -3.15
N LEU A 52 1.60 20.63 -2.92
CA LEU A 52 0.84 21.21 -1.81
C LEU A 52 -0.66 21.08 -2.02
N LYS A 53 -1.17 21.36 -3.22
CA LYS A 53 -2.59 21.20 -3.55
C LYS A 53 -3.06 19.75 -3.35
N ILE A 54 -2.26 18.77 -3.80
CA ILE A 54 -2.56 17.35 -3.62
C ILE A 54 -2.61 17.00 -2.14
N LYS A 55 -1.64 17.46 -1.33
CA LYS A 55 -1.63 17.24 0.12
C LYS A 55 -2.85 17.88 0.81
N LEU A 56 -3.25 19.09 0.41
CA LEU A 56 -4.41 19.76 0.99
C LEU A 56 -5.71 18.99 0.72
N ILE A 57 -5.87 18.45 -0.48
CA ILE A 57 -7.02 17.58 -0.79
C ILE A 57 -6.95 16.30 0.05
N GLY A 58 -5.77 15.66 0.09
CA GLY A 58 -5.58 14.42 0.85
C GLY A 58 -5.87 14.58 2.34
N ILE A 59 -5.37 15.65 2.97
CA ILE A 59 -5.63 15.88 4.40
C ILE A 59 -7.08 16.23 4.67
N GLY A 60 -7.76 16.91 3.75
CA GLY A 60 -9.19 17.16 3.83
C GLY A 60 -10.02 15.87 3.86
N LEU A 61 -9.67 14.90 2.99
CA LEU A 61 -10.29 13.57 3.00
C LEU A 61 -9.98 12.81 4.29
N LEU A 62 -8.71 12.83 4.76
CA LEU A 62 -8.31 12.15 5.99
C LEU A 62 -9.06 12.68 7.22
N THR A 63 -9.15 14.00 7.36
CA THR A 63 -9.81 14.62 8.52
C THR A 63 -11.33 14.42 8.48
N GLY A 64 -11.92 14.35 7.29
CA GLY A 64 -13.34 14.05 7.12
C GLY A 64 -13.69 12.58 7.28
N ALA A 65 -12.76 11.68 6.93
CA ALA A 65 -13.01 10.24 6.95
C ALA A 65 -13.29 9.71 8.38
N GLY A 66 -12.58 10.20 9.40
CA GLY A 66 -12.75 9.70 10.77
C GLY A 66 -14.18 9.86 11.32
N PRO A 67 -14.76 11.07 11.37
CA PRO A 67 -16.16 11.26 11.75
C PRO A 67 -17.13 10.52 10.83
N PHE A 68 -16.87 10.47 9.54
CA PHE A 68 -17.70 9.76 8.57
C PHE A 68 -17.72 8.25 8.86
N ASP A 69 -16.56 7.65 9.13
CA ASP A 69 -16.39 6.25 9.48
C ASP A 69 -17.16 5.88 10.76
N PHE A 70 -17.03 6.71 11.79
CA PHE A 70 -17.76 6.53 13.04
C PHE A 70 -19.27 6.57 12.85
N ILE A 71 -19.78 7.56 12.10
CA ILE A 71 -21.22 7.68 11.80
C ILE A 71 -21.67 6.47 10.96
N TRP A 72 -20.91 6.09 9.95
CA TRP A 72 -21.22 4.94 9.09
C TRP A 72 -21.38 3.66 9.90
N HIS A 73 -20.38 3.33 10.72
CA HIS A 73 -20.42 2.12 11.55
C HIS A 73 -21.50 2.14 12.63
N SER A 74 -21.94 3.30 13.07
CA SER A 74 -23.07 3.41 14.01
C SER A 74 -24.42 3.04 13.39
N TYR A 75 -24.57 3.21 12.06
CA TYR A 75 -25.78 2.86 11.33
C TYR A 75 -25.73 1.48 10.66
N PHE A 76 -24.58 1.10 10.12
CA PHE A 76 -24.45 -0.05 9.24
C PHE A 76 -23.59 -1.19 9.82
N GLY A 77 -22.97 -0.98 10.99
CA GLY A 77 -22.06 -1.95 11.56
C GLY A 77 -20.71 -2.02 10.81
N LEU A 78 -19.98 -3.12 11.00
CA LEU A 78 -18.67 -3.34 10.38
C LEU A 78 -18.86 -3.94 8.98
N ASP A 79 -18.38 -3.27 7.95
CA ASP A 79 -18.72 -3.52 6.55
C ASP A 79 -17.52 -3.84 5.63
N GLY A 80 -16.33 -3.99 6.16
CA GLY A 80 -15.15 -4.39 5.39
C GLY A 80 -14.34 -3.22 4.81
N LEU A 81 -13.39 -3.56 3.92
CA LEU A 81 -12.37 -2.61 3.43
C LEU A 81 -12.87 -1.62 2.39
N LEU A 82 -13.81 -2.04 1.55
CA LEU A 82 -14.28 -1.23 0.41
C LEU A 82 -15.41 -0.27 0.80
N SER A 83 -15.72 -0.14 2.09
CA SER A 83 -16.74 0.81 2.51
C SER A 83 -16.38 2.26 2.14
N PRO A 84 -17.36 3.11 1.90
CA PRO A 84 -17.14 4.50 1.51
C PRO A 84 -16.21 5.29 2.45
N PRO A 85 -16.34 5.19 3.79
CA PRO A 85 -15.42 5.89 4.69
C PRO A 85 -14.00 5.33 4.66
N HIS A 86 -13.83 4.00 4.65
CA HIS A 86 -12.50 3.38 4.56
C HIS A 86 -11.81 3.75 3.24
N PHE A 87 -12.52 3.69 2.12
CA PHE A 87 -11.97 4.09 0.83
C PHE A 87 -11.61 5.58 0.78
N THR A 88 -12.39 6.45 1.41
CA THR A 88 -12.10 7.87 1.57
C THR A 88 -10.81 8.08 2.36
N LEU A 89 -10.66 7.38 3.48
CA LEU A 89 -9.49 7.44 4.35
C LEU A 89 -8.22 7.00 3.59
N ILE A 90 -8.25 5.83 2.95
CA ILE A 90 -7.10 5.28 2.23
C ILE A 90 -6.73 6.18 1.03
N THR A 91 -7.72 6.72 0.32
CA THR A 91 -7.50 7.70 -0.76
C THR A 91 -6.84 8.97 -0.24
N GLY A 92 -7.27 9.49 0.91
CA GLY A 92 -6.64 10.63 1.58
C GLY A 92 -5.17 10.35 1.93
N MET A 93 -4.86 9.17 2.50
CA MET A 93 -3.50 8.74 2.77
C MET A 93 -2.65 8.69 1.50
N PHE A 94 -3.19 8.14 0.42
CA PHE A 94 -2.51 8.01 -0.87
C PHE A 94 -2.19 9.38 -1.48
N LEU A 95 -3.15 10.31 -1.47
CA LEU A 95 -2.93 11.68 -1.97
C LEU A 95 -1.88 12.42 -1.14
N CYS A 96 -1.92 12.34 0.18
CA CYS A 96 -0.89 12.93 1.04
C CYS A 96 0.50 12.35 0.73
N SER A 97 0.60 11.04 0.54
CA SER A 97 1.84 10.33 0.22
C SER A 97 2.38 10.73 -1.15
N ILE A 98 1.54 10.76 -2.18
CA ILE A 98 1.93 11.22 -3.54
C ILE A 98 2.36 12.69 -3.51
N GLY A 99 1.61 13.55 -2.83
CA GLY A 99 1.98 14.95 -2.68
C GLY A 99 3.34 15.12 -1.99
N GLY A 100 3.62 14.30 -0.98
CA GLY A 100 4.93 14.21 -0.33
C GLY A 100 6.03 13.79 -1.28
N MET A 101 5.84 12.70 -2.01
CA MET A 101 6.79 12.16 -2.97
C MET A 101 7.10 13.17 -4.10
N ILE A 102 6.09 13.81 -4.67
CA ILE A 102 6.28 14.84 -5.70
C ILE A 102 7.06 16.03 -5.13
N GLY A 103 6.75 16.46 -3.91
CA GLY A 103 7.46 17.54 -3.22
C GLY A 103 8.95 17.23 -3.04
N ILE A 104 9.28 16.06 -2.51
CA ILE A 104 10.66 15.58 -2.33
C ILE A 104 11.36 15.42 -3.69
N SER A 105 10.70 14.84 -4.68
CA SER A 105 11.26 14.68 -6.03
C SER A 105 11.66 16.03 -6.65
N ARG A 106 10.85 17.07 -6.45
CA ARG A 106 11.16 18.43 -6.90
C ARG A 106 12.30 19.04 -6.12
N TYR A 107 12.32 18.84 -4.80
CA TYR A 107 13.42 19.28 -3.95
C TYR A 107 14.75 18.69 -4.43
N LEU A 108 14.81 17.38 -4.67
CA LEU A 108 16.01 16.69 -5.15
C LEU A 108 16.47 17.21 -6.53
N LYS A 109 15.52 17.52 -7.41
CA LYS A 109 15.81 18.06 -8.74
C LYS A 109 16.41 19.47 -8.71
N PHE A 110 15.96 20.32 -7.78
CA PHE A 110 16.38 21.74 -7.72
C PHE A 110 17.58 21.98 -6.81
N HIS A 111 17.89 21.07 -5.90
CA HIS A 111 18.99 21.24 -4.93
C HIS A 111 20.02 20.15 -5.15
N ASN A 112 20.92 20.30 -6.12
CA ASN A 112 22.02 19.37 -6.44
C ASN A 112 22.42 18.48 -5.25
N SER A 113 21.81 17.32 -5.17
CA SER A 113 21.56 16.61 -3.94
C SER A 113 22.79 15.88 -3.40
N LYS A 114 23.10 16.14 -2.13
CA LYS A 114 24.06 15.40 -1.32
C LYS A 114 23.62 13.91 -1.12
N PRO A 115 24.50 12.98 -0.73
CA PRO A 115 24.16 11.55 -0.52
C PRO A 115 22.93 11.25 0.35
N ILE A 116 22.62 12.16 1.30
CA ILE A 116 21.45 12.06 2.19
C ILE A 116 20.10 12.08 1.44
N SER A 117 20.09 12.59 0.23
CA SER A 117 18.88 12.69 -0.59
C SER A 117 18.26 11.34 -1.00
N LYS A 118 19.05 10.27 -1.03
CA LYS A 118 18.56 8.91 -1.35
C LYS A 118 17.64 8.37 -0.28
N TYR A 119 17.98 8.60 0.98
CA TYR A 119 17.15 8.19 2.11
C TYR A 119 15.83 8.96 2.16
N LEU A 120 15.84 10.24 1.77
CA LEU A 120 14.62 11.02 1.62
C LEU A 120 13.68 10.43 0.56
N LEU A 121 14.24 9.89 -0.53
CA LEU A 121 13.44 9.26 -1.57
C LEU A 121 12.82 7.94 -1.08
N ILE A 122 13.56 7.11 -0.36
CA ILE A 122 13.04 5.90 0.29
C ILE A 122 11.90 6.28 1.24
N LEU A 123 12.12 7.25 2.12
CA LEU A 123 11.10 7.75 3.05
C LEU A 123 9.86 8.31 2.32
N ALA A 124 9.99 8.80 1.09
CA ALA A 124 8.87 9.28 0.30
C ALA A 124 8.09 8.16 -0.41
N VAL A 125 8.77 7.08 -0.82
CA VAL A 125 8.15 5.99 -1.59
C VAL A 125 7.40 5.01 -0.69
N ILE A 126 7.91 4.72 0.52
CA ILE A 126 7.27 3.77 1.44
C ILE A 126 5.80 4.13 1.74
N PRO A 127 5.44 5.37 2.15
CA PRO A 127 4.05 5.73 2.38
C PRO A 127 3.18 5.60 1.12
N VAL A 128 3.74 5.84 -0.08
CA VAL A 128 3.02 5.62 -1.35
C VAL A 128 2.71 4.14 -1.55
N TRP A 129 3.69 3.26 -1.32
CA TRP A 129 3.47 1.82 -1.44
C TRP A 129 2.46 1.31 -0.40
N LEU A 130 2.55 1.76 0.85
CA LEU A 130 1.63 1.35 1.90
C LEU A 130 0.19 1.78 1.59
N SER A 131 -0.02 3.04 1.21
CA SER A 131 -1.36 3.54 0.90
C SER A 131 -1.92 2.99 -0.42
N ALA A 132 -1.07 2.83 -1.44
CA ALA A 132 -1.47 2.18 -2.69
C ALA A 132 -1.82 0.70 -2.48
N SER A 133 -1.04 -0.03 -1.67
CA SER A 133 -1.38 -1.41 -1.27
C SER A 133 -2.72 -1.47 -0.55
N GLY A 134 -3.03 -0.47 0.28
CA GLY A 134 -4.34 -0.34 0.92
C GLY A 134 -5.48 -0.19 -0.10
N ILE A 135 -5.32 0.64 -1.13
CA ILE A 135 -6.29 0.79 -2.23
C ILE A 135 -6.45 -0.54 -2.99
N ILE A 136 -5.33 -1.16 -3.37
CA ILE A 136 -5.35 -2.44 -4.10
C ILE A 136 -6.05 -3.51 -3.25
N SER A 137 -5.75 -3.57 -1.95
CA SER A 137 -6.39 -4.51 -1.02
C SER A 137 -7.89 -4.25 -0.88
N SER A 138 -8.32 -2.99 -0.81
CA SER A 138 -9.75 -2.64 -0.76
C SER A 138 -10.51 -3.12 -1.99
N LEU A 139 -9.86 -3.04 -3.16
CA LEU A 139 -10.46 -3.42 -4.45
C LEU A 139 -10.27 -4.90 -4.80
N SER A 140 -9.53 -5.66 -4.00
CA SER A 140 -9.18 -7.05 -4.34
C SER A 140 -9.41 -8.07 -3.22
N LEU A 141 -9.67 -7.64 -1.98
CA LEU A 141 -9.87 -8.56 -0.86
C LEU A 141 -11.35 -8.57 -0.41
N PRO A 142 -11.97 -9.75 -0.28
CA PRO A 142 -13.38 -9.89 0.12
C PRO A 142 -13.52 -9.87 1.65
N PHE A 143 -13.22 -8.75 2.29
CA PHE A 143 -13.25 -8.60 3.75
C PHE A 143 -14.54 -7.96 4.28
N SER A 144 -15.63 -8.04 3.54
CA SER A 144 -16.93 -7.59 4.01
C SER A 144 -17.76 -8.77 4.51
N SER A 145 -18.31 -8.65 5.70
CA SER A 145 -19.26 -9.60 6.27
C SER A 145 -20.35 -8.83 7.02
N THR A 146 -21.24 -8.14 6.29
CA THR A 146 -22.36 -7.41 6.88
C THR A 146 -23.67 -8.01 6.44
N ASP A 147 -24.70 -7.88 7.27
CA ASP A 147 -26.07 -8.27 6.93
C ASP A 147 -26.76 -7.26 5.99
N PHE A 148 -26.21 -6.04 5.86
CA PHE A 148 -26.83 -4.95 5.11
C PHE A 148 -26.27 -4.76 3.71
N PHE A 149 -24.93 -4.77 3.56
CA PHE A 149 -24.24 -4.53 2.29
C PHE A 149 -23.03 -5.44 2.15
N GLN A 150 -22.87 -6.01 0.98
CA GLN A 150 -21.64 -6.74 0.63
C GLN A 150 -20.74 -5.80 -0.18
N PHE A 151 -19.81 -5.12 0.50
CA PHE A 151 -18.75 -4.34 -0.15
C PHE A 151 -17.56 -5.22 -0.56
N ASN A 152 -17.85 -6.44 -1.01
CA ASN A 152 -16.82 -7.31 -1.57
C ASN A 152 -16.65 -7.00 -3.06
N PRO A 153 -15.41 -6.85 -3.56
CA PRO A 153 -15.19 -6.70 -4.99
C PRO A 153 -15.59 -7.99 -5.72
N GLU A 154 -16.08 -7.83 -6.94
CA GLU A 154 -16.36 -8.97 -7.83
C GLU A 154 -15.03 -9.75 -8.06
N PRO A 155 -15.03 -11.10 -7.97
CA PRO A 155 -13.80 -11.91 -7.99
C PRO A 155 -12.90 -11.69 -9.21
N THR A 156 -13.48 -11.64 -10.42
CA THR A 156 -12.70 -11.41 -11.67
C THR A 156 -12.08 -10.02 -11.68
N PHE A 157 -12.84 -9.00 -11.28
CA PHE A 157 -12.34 -7.64 -11.13
C PHE A 157 -11.22 -7.58 -10.09
N ALA A 158 -11.41 -8.20 -8.93
CA ALA A 158 -10.42 -8.26 -7.86
C ALA A 158 -9.10 -8.89 -8.32
N PHE A 159 -9.19 -9.98 -9.07
CA PHE A 159 -8.05 -10.66 -9.66
C PHE A 159 -7.30 -9.73 -10.64
N ILE A 160 -8.01 -9.10 -11.57
CA ILE A 160 -7.41 -8.20 -12.56
C ILE A 160 -6.72 -7.03 -11.87
N VAL A 161 -7.39 -6.41 -10.89
CA VAL A 161 -6.81 -5.27 -10.14
C VAL A 161 -5.52 -5.70 -9.43
N ALA A 162 -5.54 -6.79 -8.69
CA ALA A 162 -4.36 -7.22 -7.94
C ALA A 162 -3.20 -7.63 -8.86
N SER A 163 -3.46 -8.37 -9.93
CA SER A 163 -2.43 -8.87 -10.85
C SER A 163 -1.77 -7.76 -11.67
N LEU A 164 -2.45 -6.67 -11.95
CA LEU A 164 -1.91 -5.55 -12.72
C LEU A 164 -1.39 -4.41 -11.86
N ALA A 165 -2.09 -4.08 -10.78
CA ALA A 165 -1.78 -2.89 -9.98
C ALA A 165 -0.48 -3.01 -9.20
N TYR A 166 -0.18 -4.17 -8.60
CA TYR A 166 1.08 -4.37 -7.87
C TYR A 166 2.31 -4.29 -8.78
N PRO A 167 2.41 -5.04 -9.89
CA PRO A 167 3.53 -4.89 -10.82
C PRO A 167 3.70 -3.48 -11.36
N PHE A 168 2.60 -2.81 -11.69
CA PHE A 168 2.64 -1.43 -12.18
C PHE A 168 3.16 -0.45 -11.13
N LEU A 169 2.62 -0.51 -9.90
CA LEU A 169 3.04 0.34 -8.78
C LEU A 169 4.54 0.22 -8.52
N ILE A 170 5.05 -1.00 -8.45
CA ILE A 170 6.45 -1.26 -8.13
C ILE A 170 7.34 -0.84 -9.29
N SER A 171 7.00 -1.20 -10.53
CA SER A 171 7.76 -0.80 -11.72
C SER A 171 7.86 0.71 -11.87
N PHE A 172 6.75 1.42 -11.69
CA PHE A 172 6.70 2.88 -11.75
C PHE A 172 7.57 3.52 -10.66
N SER A 173 7.48 2.99 -9.44
CA SER A 173 8.26 3.50 -8.30
C SER A 173 9.76 3.28 -8.50
N LEU A 174 10.17 2.11 -8.98
CA LEU A 174 11.57 1.83 -9.31
C LEU A 174 12.07 2.75 -10.41
N PHE A 175 11.26 2.98 -11.45
CA PHE A 175 11.62 3.92 -12.51
C PHE A 175 11.82 5.34 -11.97
N MET A 176 10.96 5.81 -11.08
CA MET A 176 11.09 7.12 -10.41
C MET A 176 12.37 7.20 -9.57
N ILE A 177 12.64 6.18 -8.75
CA ILE A 177 13.85 6.10 -7.92
C ILE A 177 15.10 6.16 -8.81
N PHE A 178 15.12 5.37 -9.86
CA PHE A 178 16.25 5.30 -10.78
C PHE A 178 16.52 6.63 -11.50
N ARG A 179 15.46 7.34 -11.84
CA ARG A 179 15.56 8.63 -12.52
C ARG A 179 16.01 9.77 -11.61
N LEU A 180 15.72 9.68 -10.32
CA LEU A 180 15.96 10.74 -9.34
C LEU A 180 17.22 10.50 -8.49
N SER A 181 17.71 9.27 -8.45
CA SER A 181 18.94 8.91 -7.74
C SER A 181 19.84 8.08 -8.64
N ASN A 182 21.15 8.21 -8.46
CA ASN A 182 22.06 7.24 -9.03
C ASN A 182 21.85 5.91 -8.30
N TYR A 183 21.42 4.87 -9.03
CA TYR A 183 21.20 3.55 -8.46
C TYR A 183 22.44 3.06 -7.70
N GLN A 184 22.19 2.60 -6.49
CA GLN A 184 23.19 1.88 -5.69
C GLN A 184 22.64 0.51 -5.35
N PHE A 185 23.52 -0.48 -5.40
CA PHE A 185 23.19 -1.84 -4.97
C PHE A 185 22.65 -1.85 -3.54
N GLY A 186 21.59 -2.60 -3.29
CA GLY A 186 20.92 -2.68 -2.00
C GLY A 186 19.77 -1.68 -1.81
N LEU A 187 19.60 -0.71 -2.73
CA LEU A 187 18.54 0.30 -2.60
C LEU A 187 17.14 -0.30 -2.71
N VAL A 188 16.95 -1.24 -3.63
CA VAL A 188 15.65 -1.91 -3.86
C VAL A 188 15.35 -2.86 -2.71
N SER A 189 16.34 -3.62 -2.26
CA SER A 189 16.23 -4.51 -1.08
C SER A 189 15.93 -3.75 0.20
N LEU A 190 16.57 -2.59 0.41
CA LEU A 190 16.31 -1.74 1.57
C LEU A 190 14.88 -1.19 1.55
N LEU A 191 14.44 -0.69 0.40
CA LEU A 191 13.07 -0.18 0.24
C LEU A 191 12.04 -1.30 0.46
N GLY A 192 12.24 -2.45 -0.18
CA GLY A 192 11.38 -3.63 -0.01
C GLY A 192 11.37 -4.15 1.42
N GLY A 193 12.53 -4.26 2.05
CA GLY A 193 12.65 -4.70 3.43
C GLY A 193 11.92 -3.79 4.41
N LEU A 194 12.07 -2.47 4.28
CA LEU A 194 11.34 -1.50 5.12
C LEU A 194 9.84 -1.54 4.86
N PHE A 195 9.41 -1.64 3.60
CA PHE A 195 8.00 -1.81 3.25
C PHE A 195 7.41 -3.06 3.90
N LEU A 196 8.06 -4.23 3.73
CA LEU A 196 7.62 -5.49 4.29
C LEU A 196 7.62 -5.48 5.83
N LEU A 197 8.63 -4.86 6.45
CA LEU A 197 8.70 -4.71 7.91
C LEU A 197 7.51 -3.92 8.45
N ILE A 198 7.20 -2.77 7.86
CA ILE A 198 6.06 -1.95 8.29
C ILE A 198 4.76 -2.69 8.01
N TYR A 199 4.63 -3.30 6.83
CA TYR A 199 3.42 -4.01 6.43
C TYR A 199 3.13 -5.22 7.33
N SER A 200 4.15 -6.04 7.64
CA SER A 200 4.02 -7.16 8.58
C SER A 200 3.70 -6.69 10.00
N SER A 201 4.33 -5.61 10.46
CA SER A 201 4.06 -5.08 11.80
C SER A 201 2.61 -4.62 11.96
N THR A 202 1.98 -4.08 10.92
CA THR A 202 0.55 -3.71 10.98
C THR A 202 -0.40 -4.90 11.11
N ALA A 203 0.03 -6.09 10.71
CA ALA A 203 -0.74 -7.32 10.90
C ALA A 203 -0.47 -7.98 12.25
N ILE A 204 0.79 -8.04 12.67
CA ILE A 204 1.25 -8.83 13.83
C ILE A 204 1.02 -8.08 15.14
N VAL A 205 1.32 -6.77 15.20
CA VAL A 205 1.21 -6.00 16.45
C VAL A 205 -0.20 -6.00 17.04
N PRO A 206 -1.28 -5.86 16.25
CA PRO A 206 -2.63 -5.96 16.78
C PRO A 206 -3.01 -7.36 17.27
N ASN A 207 -2.40 -8.41 16.72
CA ASN A 207 -2.69 -9.79 17.09
C ASN A 207 -1.48 -10.71 16.86
N PHE A 208 -0.87 -11.15 17.95
CA PHE A 208 0.28 -12.05 17.92
C PHE A 208 -0.03 -13.43 17.31
N ALA A 209 -1.30 -13.86 17.21
CA ALA A 209 -1.66 -15.08 16.47
C ALA A 209 -1.26 -15.00 14.99
N MET A 210 -1.03 -13.78 14.46
CA MET A 210 -0.53 -13.56 13.12
C MET A 210 1.01 -13.70 12.98
N LEU A 211 1.71 -14.11 14.05
CA LEU A 211 3.17 -14.24 14.03
C LEU A 211 3.65 -15.26 12.98
N ASP A 212 2.89 -16.32 12.77
CA ASP A 212 3.20 -17.34 11.75
C ASP A 212 3.18 -16.79 10.32
N THR A 213 2.60 -15.60 10.12
CA THR A 213 2.59 -14.93 8.82
C THR A 213 3.94 -14.29 8.45
N VAL A 214 4.85 -14.10 9.42
CA VAL A 214 6.17 -13.47 9.21
C VAL A 214 6.97 -14.15 8.11
N GLN A 215 6.90 -15.48 8.03
CA GLN A 215 7.61 -16.25 7.00
C GLN A 215 7.25 -15.81 5.58
N PHE A 216 6.00 -15.47 5.31
CA PHE A 216 5.54 -15.07 3.97
C PHE A 216 5.97 -13.65 3.61
N TYR A 217 5.99 -12.75 4.59
CA TYR A 217 6.61 -11.43 4.39
C TYR A 217 8.10 -11.57 4.11
N SER A 218 8.78 -12.46 4.84
CA SER A 218 10.22 -12.71 4.65
C SER A 218 10.53 -13.30 3.28
N LEU A 219 9.72 -14.25 2.78
CA LEU A 219 9.86 -14.80 1.43
C LEU A 219 9.73 -13.73 0.35
N ASN A 220 8.86 -12.74 0.55
CA ASN A 220 8.73 -11.63 -0.39
C ASN A 220 9.95 -10.69 -0.45
N LEU A 221 10.92 -10.82 0.45
CA LEU A 221 12.19 -10.09 0.35
C LEU A 221 13.08 -10.64 -0.78
N ILE A 222 12.97 -11.92 -1.11
CA ILE A 222 13.78 -12.58 -2.14
C ILE A 222 13.71 -11.88 -3.50
N PRO A 223 12.53 -11.56 -4.07
CA PRO A 223 12.42 -10.83 -5.33
C PRO A 223 13.08 -9.45 -5.31
N PHE A 224 13.07 -8.74 -4.17
CA PHE A 224 13.76 -7.46 -4.04
C PHE A 224 15.28 -7.61 -4.13
N VAL A 225 15.82 -8.64 -3.50
CA VAL A 225 17.27 -8.97 -3.59
C VAL A 225 17.64 -9.37 -5.01
N ILE A 226 16.87 -10.23 -5.66
CA ILE A 226 17.07 -10.63 -7.05
C ILE A 226 17.05 -9.41 -7.98
N ALA A 227 16.09 -8.49 -7.77
CA ALA A 227 16.01 -7.27 -8.55
C ALA A 227 17.24 -6.37 -8.36
N ASP A 228 17.78 -6.24 -7.15
CA ASP A 228 19.01 -5.49 -6.91
C ASP A 228 20.21 -6.10 -7.64
N VAL A 229 20.35 -7.44 -7.61
CA VAL A 229 21.41 -8.15 -8.34
C VAL A 229 21.24 -7.92 -9.85
N PHE A 230 20.04 -8.11 -10.37
CA PHE A 230 19.75 -7.93 -11.79
C PHE A 230 20.01 -6.49 -12.27
N LEU A 231 19.58 -5.49 -11.51
CA LEU A 231 19.82 -4.08 -11.82
C LEU A 231 21.27 -3.64 -11.68
N LYS A 232 22.06 -4.34 -10.86
CA LYS A 232 23.51 -4.16 -10.82
C LYS A 232 24.19 -4.62 -12.12
N LEU A 233 23.70 -5.73 -12.70
CA LEU A 233 24.25 -6.31 -13.92
C LEU A 233 23.78 -5.55 -15.18
N ASN A 234 22.53 -5.11 -15.20
CA ASN A 234 21.94 -4.43 -16.36
C ASN A 234 21.06 -3.24 -15.93
N ARG A 235 21.48 -2.03 -16.25
CA ARG A 235 20.81 -0.77 -15.89
C ARG A 235 19.90 -0.21 -16.98
N SER A 236 19.28 -1.05 -17.79
CA SER A 236 18.36 -0.61 -18.84
C SER A 236 16.96 -0.26 -18.27
N LYS A 237 16.18 0.51 -19.03
CA LYS A 237 14.77 0.77 -18.67
C LYS A 237 13.96 -0.53 -18.64
N LEU A 238 14.24 -1.45 -19.56
CA LEU A 238 13.58 -2.75 -19.63
C LEU A 238 13.87 -3.57 -18.37
N SER A 239 15.10 -3.54 -17.86
CA SER A 239 15.48 -4.20 -16.60
C SER A 239 14.69 -3.67 -15.41
N LEU A 240 14.40 -2.37 -15.36
CA LEU A 240 13.59 -1.77 -14.30
C LEU A 240 12.15 -2.27 -14.34
N PHE A 241 11.53 -2.28 -15.51
CA PHE A 241 10.17 -2.80 -15.68
C PHE A 241 10.09 -4.30 -15.37
N PHE A 242 11.07 -5.08 -15.84
CA PHE A 242 11.14 -6.50 -15.55
C PHE A 242 11.31 -6.77 -14.05
N SER A 243 12.21 -6.05 -13.38
CA SER A 243 12.41 -6.19 -11.93
C SER A 243 11.15 -5.80 -11.13
N GLY A 244 10.49 -4.72 -11.50
CA GLY A 244 9.24 -4.31 -10.86
C GLY A 244 8.08 -5.27 -11.12
N GLY A 245 8.00 -5.80 -12.34
CA GLY A 245 7.04 -6.84 -12.70
C GLY A 245 7.27 -8.12 -11.90
N LEU A 246 8.52 -8.59 -11.80
CA LEU A 246 8.90 -9.77 -11.01
C LEU A 246 8.50 -9.60 -9.54
N ILE A 247 8.90 -8.48 -8.90
CA ILE A 247 8.57 -8.22 -7.50
C ILE A 247 7.06 -8.19 -7.29
N GLY A 248 6.32 -7.47 -8.12
CA GLY A 248 4.87 -7.34 -7.99
C GLY A 248 4.13 -8.65 -8.22
N SER A 249 4.55 -9.42 -9.21
CA SER A 249 3.94 -10.74 -9.50
C SER A 249 4.21 -11.74 -8.38
N VAL A 250 5.44 -11.81 -7.86
CA VAL A 250 5.75 -12.72 -6.74
C VAL A 250 5.02 -12.27 -5.47
N PHE A 251 4.98 -10.96 -5.20
CA PHE A 251 4.21 -10.43 -4.07
C PHE A 251 2.73 -10.85 -4.17
N TYR A 252 2.13 -10.70 -5.34
CA TYR A 252 0.77 -11.13 -5.57
C TYR A 252 0.58 -12.65 -5.43
N MET A 253 1.43 -13.44 -6.09
CA MET A 253 1.29 -14.92 -6.11
C MET A 253 1.56 -15.59 -4.77
N VAL A 254 2.43 -15.02 -3.93
CA VAL A 254 2.78 -15.59 -2.62
C VAL A 254 1.95 -14.99 -1.51
N TYR A 255 1.88 -13.67 -1.47
CA TYR A 255 1.27 -12.95 -0.36
C TYR A 255 -0.26 -13.02 -0.38
N TYR A 256 -0.88 -12.80 -1.54
CA TYR A 256 -2.33 -12.71 -1.64
C TYR A 256 -3.07 -14.00 -1.27
N PRO A 257 -2.71 -15.17 -1.84
CA PRO A 257 -3.35 -16.42 -1.45
C PRO A 257 -3.14 -16.76 0.02
N TYR A 258 -1.98 -16.41 0.55
CA TYR A 258 -1.67 -16.68 1.95
C TYR A 258 -2.48 -15.77 2.91
N VAL A 259 -2.62 -14.50 2.59
CA VAL A 259 -3.49 -13.58 3.35
C VAL A 259 -4.92 -14.10 3.34
N MET A 260 -5.41 -14.57 2.20
CA MET A 260 -6.74 -15.14 2.08
C MET A 260 -6.90 -16.41 2.92
N TYR A 261 -5.93 -17.32 2.88
CA TYR A 261 -5.94 -18.53 3.70
C TYR A 261 -5.94 -18.18 5.20
N THR A 262 -5.01 -17.34 5.62
CA THR A 262 -4.88 -16.93 7.03
C THR A 262 -6.12 -16.18 7.52
N TYR A 263 -6.69 -15.33 6.68
CA TYR A 263 -7.91 -14.62 7.00
C TYR A 263 -9.08 -15.57 7.23
N ASN A 264 -9.25 -16.55 6.36
CA ASN A 264 -10.33 -17.52 6.49
C ASN A 264 -10.17 -18.47 7.68
N GLU A 265 -8.96 -18.99 7.90
CA GLU A 265 -8.70 -19.98 8.96
C GLU A 265 -8.65 -19.32 10.35
N ILE A 266 -7.99 -18.17 10.47
CA ILE A 266 -7.71 -17.55 11.77
C ILE A 266 -8.79 -16.53 12.16
N LEU A 267 -9.24 -15.71 11.22
CA LEU A 267 -10.12 -14.57 11.53
C LEU A 267 -11.61 -14.88 11.37
N LEU A 268 -12.00 -15.58 10.35
CA LEU A 268 -13.42 -15.87 10.08
C LEU A 268 -13.91 -17.22 10.60
N GLY A 269 -12.99 -18.12 11.00
CA GLY A 269 -13.29 -19.37 11.67
C GLY A 269 -14.48 -20.15 11.12
N LYS A 270 -14.55 -20.40 9.79
CA LYS A 270 -15.56 -21.19 9.06
C LYS A 270 -16.58 -20.42 8.20
N LEU A 271 -16.48 -19.11 8.01
CA LEU A 271 -17.49 -18.36 7.24
C LEU A 271 -17.32 -18.45 5.72
N VAL A 272 -16.16 -18.85 5.21
CA VAL A 272 -15.95 -19.04 3.77
C VAL A 272 -15.63 -20.50 3.50
N SER A 273 -16.42 -21.11 2.64
CA SER A 273 -16.20 -22.52 2.23
C SER A 273 -14.79 -22.69 1.65
N PRO A 274 -14.04 -23.73 2.07
CA PRO A 274 -12.73 -24.06 1.49
C PRO A 274 -12.76 -24.15 -0.05
N SER A 275 -13.90 -24.50 -0.62
CA SER A 275 -14.11 -24.57 -2.07
C SER A 275 -13.89 -23.23 -2.79
N LEU A 276 -14.17 -22.09 -2.17
CA LEU A 276 -13.94 -20.78 -2.79
C LEU A 276 -12.44 -20.45 -2.86
N ILE A 277 -11.68 -20.84 -1.84
CA ILE A 277 -10.23 -20.64 -1.80
C ILE A 277 -9.55 -21.53 -2.83
N TYR A 278 -9.95 -22.80 -2.88
CA TYR A 278 -9.46 -23.75 -3.90
C TYR A 278 -9.86 -23.32 -5.30
N PHE A 279 -11.06 -22.77 -5.49
CA PHE A 279 -11.52 -22.28 -6.77
C PHE A 279 -10.68 -21.07 -7.24
N VAL A 280 -10.45 -20.07 -6.39
CA VAL A 280 -9.60 -18.92 -6.70
C VAL A 280 -8.15 -19.36 -6.95
N TYR A 281 -7.63 -20.31 -6.18
CA TYR A 281 -6.28 -20.86 -6.38
C TYR A 281 -6.17 -21.65 -7.69
N PHE A 282 -7.16 -22.48 -7.97
CA PHE A 282 -7.18 -23.36 -9.15
C PHE A 282 -7.36 -22.55 -10.44
N GLU A 283 -8.28 -21.60 -10.45
CA GLU A 283 -8.48 -20.65 -11.55
C GLU A 283 -7.23 -19.77 -11.76
N LEU A 284 -6.60 -19.32 -10.68
CA LEU A 284 -5.38 -18.52 -10.74
C LEU A 284 -4.23 -19.31 -11.36
N ILE A 285 -4.01 -20.53 -10.89
CA ILE A 285 -2.96 -21.43 -11.40
C ILE A 285 -3.24 -21.82 -12.86
N GLN A 286 -4.48 -22.16 -13.19
CA GLN A 286 -4.86 -22.47 -14.57
C GLN A 286 -4.69 -21.27 -15.49
N THR A 287 -5.11 -20.09 -15.07
CA THR A 287 -4.99 -18.87 -15.88
C THR A 287 -3.51 -18.50 -16.09
N VAL A 288 -2.69 -18.54 -15.05
CA VAL A 288 -1.25 -18.28 -15.17
C VAL A 288 -0.56 -19.33 -16.04
N LEU A 289 -0.87 -20.62 -15.86
CA LEU A 289 -0.31 -21.70 -16.68
C LEU A 289 -0.79 -21.61 -18.14
N PHE A 290 -2.06 -21.28 -18.36
CA PHE A 290 -2.61 -21.15 -19.70
C PHE A 290 -1.95 -20.02 -20.51
N TYR A 291 -1.75 -18.85 -19.89
CA TYR A 291 -1.11 -17.70 -20.54
C TYR A 291 0.41 -17.76 -20.59
N THR A 292 1.07 -18.59 -19.75
CA THR A 292 2.53 -18.74 -19.78
C THR A 292 3.01 -19.92 -20.62
N LEU A 293 2.15 -20.90 -20.91
CA LEU A 293 2.53 -22.13 -21.61
C LEU A 293 1.98 -22.23 -23.05
N ILE A 294 1.12 -21.32 -23.50
CA ILE A 294 0.70 -21.25 -24.89
C ILE A 294 1.51 -20.18 -25.60
N PRO A 295 2.53 -20.56 -26.41
CA PRO A 295 3.18 -19.58 -27.29
C PRO A 295 2.16 -19.10 -28.33
N SER A 296 2.04 -17.77 -28.46
CA SER A 296 1.30 -17.09 -29.51
C SER A 296 1.87 -17.39 -30.90
#